data_6f7d4dcfa8256a8d101513807ed691d4
#
_entry.id   6f7d4dcfa8256a8d101513807ed691d4
#
_cell.length_a   1.000
_cell.length_b   1.000
_cell.length_c   1.000
_cell.angle_alpha   90.00
_cell.angle_beta   90.00
_cell.angle_gamma   90.00
#
_symmetry.space_group_name_H-M   'P 1'
#
loop_
_entity.id
_entity.type
_entity.pdbx_description
1 polymer ?
#
loop_
_entity_poly.entity_id
_entity_poly.type
_entity_poly.pdbx_seq_one_letter_code
_entity_poly.pdbx_strand_id
1 'polypeptide(L)'
;DFALDGTNGVLQLGRPFTSFPTSLKFQYKYTSTTINRIGQDVGSLENLRGRPDSCQIYIALSDKPEPYEIRTKPSVRQVFDKNDRNIIAYGEFISGQSTTSYKQVEIPLEYRATNRTPKYIVIVAAASKYGDYFIGGEGSTLWIDEMELVYE
;
A
#
# COMPACT_ATOMS: atom_id res chain seq x y z
N ASP A 1 -8.88 10.37 -3.22
CA ASP A 1 -8.35 10.92 -4.45
C ASP A 1 -7.12 11.73 -4.14
N PHE A 2 -5.99 11.27 -4.62
CA PHE A 2 -4.77 12.02 -4.54
C PHE A 2 -4.86 13.19 -5.48
N ALA A 3 -5.32 14.30 -5.01
CA ALA A 3 -5.09 15.51 -5.78
C ALA A 3 -3.59 15.81 -5.69
N LEU A 4 -2.83 15.11 -6.48
CA LEU A 4 -1.48 15.53 -6.75
C LEU A 4 -1.60 16.74 -7.64
N ASP A 5 -1.95 17.86 -7.06
CA ASP A 5 -2.05 19.11 -7.78
C ASP A 5 -0.66 19.68 -8.10
N GLY A 6 0.36 18.84 -7.94
CA GLY A 6 1.73 19.22 -8.21
C GLY A 6 2.38 20.04 -7.10
N THR A 7 1.65 20.40 -6.05
CA THR A 7 2.21 21.28 -5.04
C THR A 7 2.92 20.52 -3.92
N ASN A 8 2.24 19.59 -3.23
CA ASN A 8 2.80 19.05 -2.01
C ASN A 8 2.85 17.54 -1.96
N GLY A 9 1.87 16.83 -2.54
CA GLY A 9 1.82 15.38 -2.49
C GLY A 9 1.99 14.83 -1.08
N VAL A 10 1.40 15.48 -0.08
CA VAL A 10 1.51 15.06 1.32
C VAL A 10 0.25 14.34 1.73
N LEU A 11 0.42 13.16 2.35
CA LEU A 11 -0.68 12.36 2.85
C LEU A 11 -0.39 11.91 4.26
N GLN A 12 -1.40 11.91 5.12
CA GLN A 12 -1.32 11.33 6.45
C GLN A 12 -1.96 9.95 6.42
N LEU A 13 -1.16 8.90 6.65
CA LEU A 13 -1.63 7.52 6.64
C LEU A 13 -1.88 7.01 8.04
N GLY A 14 -3.10 6.56 8.30
CA GLY A 14 -3.46 5.90 9.54
C GLY A 14 -4.76 6.43 10.12
N ARG A 15 -5.52 5.50 10.71
CA ARG A 15 -6.73 5.80 11.46
C ARG A 15 -6.55 5.28 12.87
N PRO A 16 -7.09 5.97 13.90
CA PRO A 16 -7.02 5.46 15.28
C PRO A 16 -7.59 4.05 15.38
N PHE A 17 -6.85 3.17 16.06
CA PHE A 17 -7.19 1.76 16.11
C PHE A 17 -6.43 1.08 17.24
N THR A 18 -7.13 0.29 18.06
CA THR A 18 -6.54 -0.32 19.25
C THR A 18 -6.78 -1.83 19.36
N SER A 19 -7.33 -2.46 18.32
CA SER A 19 -7.65 -3.88 18.33
C SER A 19 -6.54 -4.73 17.69
N PHE A 20 -6.71 -6.06 17.73
CA PHE A 20 -5.70 -7.01 17.27
C PHE A 20 -6.30 -7.99 16.25
N PRO A 21 -6.55 -7.55 15.02
CA PRO A 21 -7.03 -8.47 13.99
C PRO A 21 -5.96 -9.48 13.61
N THR A 22 -6.39 -10.65 13.11
CA THR A 22 -5.47 -11.70 12.67
C THR A 22 -5.22 -11.65 11.17
N SER A 23 -6.18 -11.13 10.39
CA SER A 23 -6.01 -11.02 8.93
C SER A 23 -6.91 -9.93 8.34
N LEU A 24 -6.59 -9.57 7.11
CA LEU A 24 -7.43 -8.70 6.27
C LEU A 24 -7.94 -9.55 5.10
N LYS A 25 -9.25 -9.62 4.95
CA LYS A 25 -9.90 -10.39 3.88
C LYS A 25 -10.62 -9.45 2.93
N PHE A 26 -10.52 -9.72 1.63
CA PHE A 26 -11.18 -8.92 0.60
C PHE A 26 -11.32 -9.70 -0.69
N GLN A 27 -12.11 -9.16 -1.61
CA GLN A 27 -12.16 -9.62 -2.98
C GLN A 27 -11.55 -8.56 -3.88
N TYR A 28 -10.81 -8.98 -4.90
CA TYR A 28 -10.17 -8.04 -5.82
C TYR A 28 -10.28 -8.50 -7.26
N LYS A 29 -10.22 -7.54 -8.15
CA LYS A 29 -10.06 -7.74 -9.59
C LYS A 29 -9.00 -6.75 -10.06
N TYR A 30 -8.12 -7.18 -10.97
CA TYR A 30 -7.00 -6.34 -11.39
C TYR A 30 -6.79 -6.42 -12.90
N THR A 31 -6.52 -5.27 -13.50
CA THR A 31 -6.02 -5.16 -14.86
C THR A 31 -4.62 -4.58 -14.77
N SER A 32 -3.62 -5.39 -15.15
CA SER A 32 -2.23 -4.97 -15.22
C SER A 32 -1.93 -4.46 -16.61
N THR A 33 -1.20 -3.35 -16.69
CA THR A 33 -0.64 -2.84 -17.94
C THR A 33 0.87 -2.73 -17.80
N THR A 34 1.56 -2.49 -18.91
CA THR A 34 3.01 -2.33 -18.90
C THR A 34 3.37 -0.98 -18.29
N ILE A 35 4.39 -0.97 -17.43
CA ILE A 35 4.90 0.26 -16.84
C ILE A 35 5.46 1.14 -17.95
N ASN A 36 4.85 2.29 -18.16
CA ASN A 36 5.22 3.25 -19.18
C ASN A 36 5.41 4.67 -18.64
N ARG A 37 5.23 4.85 -17.34
CA ARG A 37 5.45 6.14 -16.67
C ARG A 37 6.44 5.94 -15.55
N ILE A 38 7.47 6.77 -15.52
CA ILE A 38 8.53 6.74 -14.50
C ILE A 38 8.71 8.16 -14.01
N GLY A 39 8.66 8.34 -12.70
CA GLY A 39 8.88 9.65 -12.08
C GLY A 39 10.34 10.05 -12.05
N GLN A 40 10.62 11.18 -11.43
CA GLN A 40 11.97 11.72 -11.28
C GLN A 40 12.62 11.18 -10.00
N ASP A 41 13.96 11.10 -10.02
CA ASP A 41 14.77 10.74 -8.84
C ASP A 41 14.38 9.40 -8.24
N VAL A 42 14.23 8.40 -9.09
CA VAL A 42 13.79 7.06 -8.67
C VAL A 42 14.93 6.04 -8.63
N GLY A 43 16.16 6.43 -9.00
CA GLY A 43 17.32 5.55 -8.97
C GLY A 43 17.14 4.32 -9.85
N SER A 44 17.47 3.14 -9.33
CA SER A 44 17.39 1.89 -10.08
C SER A 44 15.96 1.50 -10.47
N LEU A 45 14.94 2.12 -9.88
CA LEU A 45 13.54 1.85 -10.26
C LEU A 45 13.25 2.27 -11.70
N GLU A 46 14.09 3.10 -12.32
CA GLU A 46 14.00 3.43 -13.75
C GLU A 46 14.00 2.17 -14.61
N ASN A 47 14.64 1.09 -14.16
CA ASN A 47 14.72 -0.16 -14.88
C ASN A 47 13.39 -0.93 -14.94
N LEU A 48 12.36 -0.45 -14.26
CA LEU A 48 11.03 -1.07 -14.31
C LEU A 48 10.27 -0.75 -15.59
N ARG A 49 10.72 0.23 -16.36
CA ARG A 49 10.08 0.57 -17.63
C ARG A 49 9.99 -0.65 -18.53
N GLY A 50 8.81 -0.92 -19.07
CA GLY A 50 8.56 -2.07 -19.93
C GLY A 50 8.19 -3.35 -19.20
N ARG A 51 8.23 -3.36 -17.88
CA ARG A 51 7.83 -4.51 -17.08
C ARG A 51 6.34 -4.43 -16.74
N PRO A 52 5.69 -5.57 -16.41
CA PRO A 52 4.30 -5.54 -15.98
C PRO A 52 4.15 -4.76 -14.69
N ASP A 53 3.09 -3.95 -14.61
CA ASP A 53 2.71 -3.28 -13.36
C ASP A 53 2.14 -4.29 -12.38
N SER A 54 2.19 -3.97 -11.09
CA SER A 54 1.66 -4.82 -10.03
C SER A 54 0.79 -4.01 -9.09
N CYS A 55 -0.34 -4.59 -8.67
CA CYS A 55 -1.12 -4.01 -7.59
C CYS A 55 -0.50 -4.39 -6.25
N GLN A 56 -0.82 -3.62 -5.23
CA GLN A 56 -0.38 -3.88 -3.87
C GLN A 56 -1.49 -3.51 -2.90
N ILE A 57 -1.79 -4.41 -2.00
CA ILE A 57 -2.64 -4.14 -0.84
C ILE A 57 -1.82 -4.48 0.39
N TYR A 58 -1.72 -3.56 1.35
CA TYR A 58 -1.03 -3.88 2.59
C TYR A 58 -1.78 -3.32 3.79
N ILE A 59 -1.51 -3.93 4.93
CA ILE A 59 -2.07 -3.53 6.22
C ILE A 59 -0.94 -3.49 7.24
N ALA A 60 -0.95 -2.46 8.07
CA ALA A 60 0.00 -2.30 9.16
C ALA A 60 -0.70 -1.80 10.40
N LEU A 61 -0.24 -2.27 11.56
CA LEU A 61 -0.63 -1.73 12.86
C LEU A 61 0.58 -1.04 13.46
N SER A 62 0.38 0.16 13.98
CA SER A 62 1.46 0.99 14.51
C SER A 62 1.12 1.48 15.91
N ASP A 63 2.10 1.52 16.79
CA ASP A 63 1.96 2.17 18.09
C ASP A 63 2.57 3.58 18.12
N LYS A 64 2.93 4.10 16.97
CA LYS A 64 3.38 5.49 16.84
C LYS A 64 2.27 6.44 17.29
N PRO A 65 2.58 7.52 18.03
CA PRO A 65 1.53 8.42 18.55
C PRO A 65 0.85 9.29 17.50
N GLU A 66 1.34 9.31 16.26
CA GLU A 66 0.73 10.05 15.16
C GLU A 66 0.70 9.23 13.89
N PRO A 67 -0.15 9.59 12.90
CA PRO A 67 -0.14 8.93 11.59
C PRO A 67 1.19 9.08 10.86
N TYR A 68 1.41 8.24 9.85
CA TYR A 68 2.59 8.33 9.01
C TYR A 68 2.41 9.41 7.95
N GLU A 69 3.41 10.25 7.79
CA GLU A 69 3.40 11.28 6.75
C GLU A 69 4.08 10.73 5.50
N ILE A 70 3.38 10.81 4.37
CA ILE A 70 3.89 10.38 3.08
C ILE A 70 4.06 11.61 2.20
N ARG A 71 5.21 11.72 1.56
CA ARG A 71 5.54 12.81 0.64
C ARG A 71 5.97 12.24 -0.69
N THR A 72 5.29 12.64 -1.76
CA THR A 72 5.56 12.11 -3.09
C THR A 72 6.36 13.07 -3.97
N LYS A 73 6.52 14.33 -3.55
CA LYS A 73 7.36 15.28 -4.29
C LYS A 73 8.80 14.77 -4.37
N PRO A 74 9.40 14.62 -5.57
CA PRO A 74 10.69 13.96 -5.70
C PRO A 74 11.80 14.50 -4.83
N SER A 75 11.88 15.83 -4.65
CA SER A 75 12.97 16.45 -3.86
C SER A 75 12.88 16.18 -2.35
N VAL A 76 11.69 15.82 -1.86
CA VAL A 76 11.45 15.58 -0.43
C VAL A 76 10.67 14.28 -0.22
N ARG A 77 10.81 13.34 -1.14
CA ARG A 77 10.04 12.09 -1.12
C ARG A 77 10.25 11.32 0.18
N GLN A 78 9.13 10.91 0.76
CA GLN A 78 9.11 10.09 1.96
C GLN A 78 7.98 9.07 1.80
N VAL A 79 8.35 7.80 1.69
CA VAL A 79 7.38 6.73 1.50
C VAL A 79 7.19 5.95 2.80
N PHE A 80 6.10 5.18 2.87
CA PHE A 80 5.84 4.35 4.03
C PHE A 80 6.94 3.29 4.18
N ASP A 81 7.50 3.17 5.39
CA ASP A 81 8.53 2.18 5.70
C ASP A 81 7.91 1.07 6.54
N LYS A 82 7.69 -0.09 5.91
CA LYS A 82 7.12 -1.25 6.60
C LYS A 82 8.03 -1.83 7.68
N ASN A 83 9.29 -1.42 7.70
CA ASN A 83 10.27 -1.89 8.67
C ASN A 83 10.47 -0.91 9.84
N ASP A 84 9.69 0.17 9.88
CA ASP A 84 9.74 1.11 11.00
C ASP A 84 9.47 0.36 12.31
N ARG A 85 10.25 0.68 13.32
CA ARG A 85 10.17 0.04 14.65
C ARG A 85 8.79 0.17 15.33
N ASN A 86 8.01 1.15 14.93
CA ASN A 86 6.66 1.34 15.48
C ASN A 86 5.63 0.42 14.83
N ILE A 87 5.97 -0.30 13.76
CA ILE A 87 5.07 -1.26 13.14
C ILE A 87 5.08 -2.55 13.96
N ILE A 88 3.94 -2.86 14.57
CA ILE A 88 3.83 -4.05 15.44
C ILE A 88 3.22 -5.24 14.71
N ALA A 89 2.56 -5.01 13.58
CA ALA A 89 2.03 -6.08 12.72
C ALA A 89 1.97 -5.60 11.29
N TYR A 90 2.21 -6.51 10.34
CA TYR A 90 2.23 -6.17 8.93
C TYR A 90 1.79 -7.36 8.07
N GLY A 91 1.13 -7.07 6.96
CA GLY A 91 0.80 -8.05 5.93
C GLY A 91 0.64 -7.36 4.58
N GLU A 92 0.98 -8.08 3.50
CA GLU A 92 0.85 -7.52 2.16
C GLU A 92 0.47 -8.57 1.13
N PHE A 93 -0.16 -8.10 0.05
CA PHE A 93 -0.47 -8.88 -1.13
C PHE A 93 -0.05 -8.08 -2.35
N ILE A 94 0.73 -8.70 -3.23
CA ILE A 94 1.24 -8.08 -4.46
C ILE A 94 0.97 -9.04 -5.60
N SER A 95 0.43 -8.53 -6.72
CA SER A 95 0.21 -9.34 -7.90
C SER A 95 0.33 -8.50 -9.16
N GLY A 96 1.03 -9.04 -10.15
CA GLY A 96 1.12 -8.48 -11.50
C GLY A 96 0.19 -9.15 -12.50
N GLN A 97 -0.64 -10.09 -12.05
CA GLN A 97 -1.53 -10.84 -12.94
C GLN A 97 -2.89 -10.18 -13.06
N SER A 98 -3.35 -9.99 -14.30
CA SER A 98 -4.72 -9.54 -14.55
C SER A 98 -5.70 -10.66 -14.23
N THR A 99 -6.85 -10.29 -13.69
CA THR A 99 -7.94 -11.22 -13.41
C THR A 99 -9.17 -10.78 -14.17
N THR A 100 -10.01 -11.75 -14.59
CA THR A 100 -11.25 -11.46 -15.29
C THR A 100 -12.47 -11.45 -14.36
N SER A 101 -12.30 -11.92 -13.14
CA SER A 101 -13.33 -11.95 -12.12
C SER A 101 -12.74 -11.65 -10.76
N TYR A 102 -13.60 -11.36 -9.79
CA TYR A 102 -13.14 -11.15 -8.41
C TYR A 102 -12.57 -12.42 -7.83
N LYS A 103 -11.46 -12.28 -7.13
CA LYS A 103 -10.81 -13.35 -6.39
C LYS A 103 -10.70 -12.96 -4.93
N GLN A 104 -10.92 -13.93 -4.04
CA GLN A 104 -10.81 -13.72 -2.62
C GLN A 104 -9.36 -13.85 -2.17
N VAL A 105 -8.93 -12.93 -1.33
CA VAL A 105 -7.60 -12.95 -0.70
C VAL A 105 -7.78 -12.71 0.78
N GLU A 106 -7.00 -13.42 1.56
CA GLU A 106 -6.88 -13.17 3.00
C GLU A 106 -5.40 -12.96 3.31
N ILE A 107 -5.07 -11.77 3.80
CA ILE A 107 -3.70 -11.40 4.15
C ILE A 107 -3.53 -11.61 5.65
N PRO A 108 -2.72 -12.60 6.08
CA PRO A 108 -2.44 -12.74 7.51
C PRO A 108 -1.57 -11.59 7.99
N LEU A 109 -1.86 -11.07 9.18
CA LEU A 109 -0.98 -10.11 9.82
C LEU A 109 0.11 -10.85 10.58
N GLU A 110 1.35 -10.51 10.28
CA GLU A 110 2.50 -11.03 10.98
C GLU A 110 2.84 -10.06 12.11
N TYR A 111 2.60 -10.51 13.35
CA TYR A 111 2.85 -9.69 14.54
C TYR A 111 4.33 -9.73 14.90
N ARG A 112 4.90 -8.55 15.10
CA ARG A 112 6.31 -8.38 15.49
C ARG A 112 6.48 -8.16 16.98
N ALA A 113 5.35 -7.90 17.68
CA ALA A 113 5.33 -7.71 19.12
C ALA A 113 3.97 -8.17 19.66
N THR A 114 3.97 -8.77 20.85
CA THR A 114 2.74 -9.26 21.50
C THR A 114 2.39 -8.45 22.75
N ASN A 115 3.27 -7.54 23.16
CA ASN A 115 3.12 -6.75 24.38
C ASN A 115 2.93 -5.26 24.10
N ARG A 116 2.63 -4.91 22.84
CA ARG A 116 2.42 -3.52 22.43
C ARG A 116 1.04 -3.38 21.83
N THR A 117 0.35 -2.29 22.18
CA THR A 117 -1.01 -2.01 21.71
C THR A 117 -0.96 -1.04 20.54
N PRO A 118 -1.65 -1.33 19.43
CA PRO A 118 -1.68 -0.39 18.30
C PRO A 118 -2.40 0.90 18.68
N LYS A 119 -2.04 1.97 18.00
CA LYS A 119 -2.70 3.28 18.07
C LYS A 119 -3.29 3.67 16.73
N TYR A 120 -2.71 3.17 15.64
CA TYR A 120 -3.17 3.44 14.28
C TYR A 120 -3.15 2.19 13.42
N ILE A 121 -4.12 2.10 12.52
CA ILE A 121 -4.14 1.11 11.46
C ILE A 121 -3.93 1.82 10.12
N VAL A 122 -3.10 1.21 9.28
CA VAL A 122 -2.86 1.67 7.91
C VAL A 122 -3.31 0.57 6.97
N ILE A 123 -4.20 0.90 6.03
CA ILE A 123 -4.58 -0.01 4.95
C ILE A 123 -4.44 0.76 3.66
N VAL A 124 -3.64 0.23 2.74
CA VAL A 124 -3.40 0.85 1.44
C VAL A 124 -3.68 -0.16 0.35
N ALA A 125 -4.42 0.28 -0.66
CA ALA A 125 -4.68 -0.50 -1.87
C ALA A 125 -4.29 0.37 -3.06
N ALA A 126 -3.40 -0.12 -3.90
CA ALA A 126 -2.88 0.63 -5.03
C ALA A 126 -2.84 -0.22 -6.29
N ALA A 127 -3.26 0.36 -7.42
CA ALA A 127 -3.18 -0.29 -8.71
C ALA A 127 -1.73 -0.40 -9.22
N SER A 128 -0.85 0.46 -8.72
CA SER A 128 0.57 0.49 -9.08
C SER A 128 1.40 0.52 -7.81
N LYS A 129 2.18 -0.53 -7.60
CA LYS A 129 2.98 -0.71 -6.37
C LYS A 129 3.93 0.46 -6.11
N TYR A 130 4.49 1.04 -7.15
CA TYR A 130 5.45 2.14 -7.04
C TYR A 130 4.82 3.49 -7.37
N GLY A 131 3.50 3.62 -7.12
CA GLY A 131 2.78 4.86 -7.39
C GLY A 131 3.34 6.08 -6.66
N ASP A 132 3.91 5.91 -5.47
CA ASP A 132 4.53 7.00 -4.72
C ASP A 132 5.78 7.56 -5.41
N TYR A 133 6.33 6.82 -6.35
CA TYR A 133 7.44 7.25 -7.20
C TYR A 133 6.95 7.72 -8.57
N PHE A 134 5.64 7.85 -8.75
CA PHE A 134 5.01 8.16 -10.03
C PHE A 134 5.37 7.14 -11.12
N ILE A 135 5.50 5.88 -10.71
CA ILE A 135 5.79 4.75 -11.58
C ILE A 135 4.54 3.92 -11.72
N GLY A 136 4.16 3.61 -12.95
CA GLY A 136 3.02 2.75 -13.20
C GLY A 136 2.73 2.56 -14.67
N GLY A 137 1.80 1.66 -14.94
CA GLY A 137 1.25 1.43 -16.27
C GLY A 137 -0.03 2.22 -16.45
N GLU A 138 -0.11 3.01 -17.49
CA GLU A 138 -1.32 3.72 -17.82
C GLU A 138 -2.45 2.71 -18.09
N GLY A 139 -3.57 2.86 -17.37
CA GLY A 139 -4.68 1.94 -17.47
C GLY A 139 -4.70 0.80 -16.46
N SER A 140 -3.64 0.63 -15.67
CA SER A 140 -3.68 -0.33 -14.55
C SER A 140 -4.82 0.03 -13.61
N THR A 141 -5.66 -0.95 -13.28
CA THR A 141 -6.89 -0.71 -12.52
C THR A 141 -7.10 -1.81 -11.50
N LEU A 142 -7.35 -1.41 -10.26
CA LEU A 142 -7.64 -2.32 -9.16
C LEU A 142 -9.04 -2.07 -8.64
N TRP A 143 -9.84 -3.12 -8.55
CA TRP A 143 -11.16 -3.11 -7.91
C TRP A 143 -11.08 -3.91 -6.64
N ILE A 144 -11.59 -3.36 -5.54
CA ILE A 144 -11.65 -4.00 -4.23
C ILE A 144 -13.10 -4.05 -3.77
N ASP A 145 -13.51 -5.17 -3.21
CA ASP A 145 -14.84 -5.35 -2.65
C ASP A 145 -14.78 -6.20 -1.38
N GLU A 146 -15.78 -6.03 -0.53
CA GLU A 146 -15.99 -6.85 0.67
C GLU A 146 -14.76 -6.92 1.58
N MET A 147 -14.14 -5.77 1.84
CA MET A 147 -12.98 -5.70 2.73
C MET A 147 -13.41 -5.80 4.18
N GLU A 148 -12.79 -6.73 4.93
CA GLU A 148 -13.08 -6.90 6.35
C GLU A 148 -11.86 -7.33 7.14
N LEU A 149 -11.81 -6.92 8.40
CA LEU A 149 -10.82 -7.42 9.35
C LEU A 149 -11.35 -8.69 10.01
N VAL A 150 -10.49 -9.70 10.12
CA VAL A 150 -10.81 -10.97 10.73
C VAL A 150 -10.16 -11.04 12.12
N TYR A 151 -10.92 -11.50 13.10
CA TYR A 151 -10.46 -11.68 14.48
C TYR A 151 -10.64 -13.14 14.84
N GLU A 152 -9.67 -13.69 15.49
CA GLU A 152 -9.72 -15.07 15.96
C GLU A 152 -10.09 -15.15 17.42
#